data_a952e67abb8410cedb80c00ce84f791b
#
_entry.id   a952e67abb8410cedb80c00ce84f791b
#
_cell.length_a   1.000
_cell.length_b   1.000
_cell.length_c   1.000
_cell.angle_alpha   90.00
_cell.angle_beta   90.00
_cell.angle_gamma   90.00
#
_symmetry.space_group_name_H-M   'P 1'
#
loop_
_entity.id
_entity.type
_entity.pdbx_description
1 polymer ?
#
loop_
_entity_poly.entity_id
_entity_poly.type
_entity_poly.pdbx_seq_one_letter_code
_entity_poly.pdbx_strand_id
1 'polypeptide(L)'
;MEHEDYMREALSLAREAAQEGEVPVGCVIVKDGEIIGRGRNRREELQRTSSHAEMEAIAQANERLRSWRLDGCTLYVTLEPCPMCAGAIINARIPRVYYGARDEAMGACGGVLNLFMERFPFRPALVGGILKDECRAVLADFFRTLR
;
A
#
# COMPACT_ATOMS: atom_id res chain seq x y z
N MET A 1 10.97 15.11 -3.95
CA MET A 1 10.13 14.32 -4.85
C MET A 1 8.66 14.58 -4.53
N GLU A 2 7.85 14.59 -5.54
CA GLU A 2 6.42 14.82 -5.42
C GLU A 2 5.70 13.51 -5.07
N HIS A 3 4.43 13.60 -4.66
CA HIS A 3 3.62 12.41 -4.34
C HIS A 3 3.54 11.44 -5.52
N GLU A 4 3.43 11.97 -6.73
CA GLU A 4 3.37 11.12 -7.93
C GLU A 4 4.67 10.35 -8.15
N ASP A 5 5.81 10.94 -7.81
CA ASP A 5 7.09 10.25 -7.95
C ASP A 5 7.17 9.04 -7.03
N TYR A 6 6.71 9.17 -5.80
CA TYR A 6 6.67 8.04 -4.86
C TYR A 6 5.65 7.00 -5.32
N MET A 7 4.52 7.43 -5.88
CA MET A 7 3.54 6.47 -6.41
C MET A 7 4.12 5.73 -7.61
N ARG A 8 4.96 6.36 -8.45
CA ARG A 8 5.64 5.66 -9.56
C ARG A 8 6.59 4.59 -9.04
N GLU A 9 7.25 4.85 -7.91
CA GLU A 9 8.08 3.83 -7.26
C GLU A 9 7.22 2.64 -6.81
N ALA A 10 6.06 2.91 -6.23
CA ALA A 10 5.11 1.86 -5.85
C ALA A 10 4.60 1.11 -7.08
N LEU A 11 4.31 1.80 -8.18
CA LEU A 11 3.89 1.18 -9.44
C LEU A 11 4.96 0.25 -10.01
N SER A 12 6.22 0.63 -9.89
CA SER A 12 7.33 -0.23 -10.33
C SER A 12 7.31 -1.56 -9.57
N LEU A 13 7.07 -1.51 -8.26
CA LEU A 13 6.94 -2.72 -7.44
C LEU A 13 5.71 -3.54 -7.83
N ALA A 14 4.60 -2.87 -8.16
CA ALA A 14 3.40 -3.55 -8.63
C ALA A 14 3.68 -4.33 -9.93
N ARG A 15 4.44 -3.73 -10.85
CA ARG A 15 4.81 -4.40 -12.11
C ARG A 15 5.72 -5.60 -11.86
N GLU A 16 6.64 -5.50 -10.90
CA GLU A 16 7.45 -6.65 -10.51
C GLU A 16 6.57 -7.79 -9.98
N ALA A 17 5.57 -7.47 -9.15
CA ALA A 17 4.63 -8.47 -8.65
C ALA A 17 3.89 -9.15 -9.81
N ALA A 18 3.43 -8.38 -10.80
CA ALA A 18 2.74 -8.92 -11.97
C ALA A 18 3.63 -9.91 -12.74
N GLN A 19 4.91 -9.60 -12.89
CA GLN A 19 5.88 -10.46 -13.57
C GLN A 19 6.06 -11.79 -12.84
N GLU A 20 5.84 -11.82 -11.52
CA GLU A 20 5.94 -13.03 -10.70
C GLU A 20 4.60 -13.75 -10.56
N GLY A 21 3.56 -13.31 -11.28
CA GLY A 21 2.24 -13.93 -11.23
C GLY A 21 1.39 -13.52 -10.04
N GLU A 22 1.77 -12.47 -9.35
CA GLU A 22 1.03 -11.93 -8.20
C GLU A 22 0.11 -10.80 -8.66
N VAL A 23 -1.00 -10.62 -7.95
CA VAL A 23 -1.86 -9.45 -8.16
C VAL A 23 -1.00 -8.20 -7.95
N PRO A 24 -0.93 -7.28 -8.95
CA PRO A 24 0.05 -6.21 -8.93
C PRO A 24 -0.31 -5.07 -7.98
N VAL A 25 0.25 -5.14 -6.79
CA VAL A 25 0.16 -4.08 -5.79
C VAL A 25 1.57 -3.79 -5.30
N GLY A 26 1.92 -2.52 -5.23
CA GLY A 26 3.20 -2.05 -4.72
C GLY A 26 3.00 -0.98 -3.68
N CYS A 27 3.94 -0.90 -2.75
CA CYS A 27 3.86 0.04 -1.63
C CYS A 27 5.25 0.55 -1.26
N VAL A 28 5.36 1.86 -1.00
CA VAL A 28 6.56 2.44 -0.43
C VAL A 28 6.20 3.26 0.80
N ILE A 29 7.11 3.29 1.76
CA ILE A 29 6.99 4.12 2.97
C ILE A 29 8.15 5.10 2.97
N VAL A 30 7.83 6.37 3.18
CA VAL A 30 8.78 7.49 3.06
C VAL A 30 8.87 8.23 4.38
N LYS A 31 10.10 8.54 4.78
CA LYS A 31 10.35 9.41 5.93
C LYS A 31 11.45 10.40 5.56
N ASP A 32 11.20 11.71 5.80
CA ASP A 32 12.16 12.77 5.52
C ASP A 32 12.72 12.70 4.09
N GLY A 33 11.85 12.44 3.11
CA GLY A 33 12.22 12.39 1.70
C GLY A 33 12.94 11.12 1.28
N GLU A 34 13.07 10.14 2.16
CA GLU A 34 13.77 8.89 1.88
C GLU A 34 12.79 7.71 1.94
N ILE A 35 12.87 6.81 0.96
CA ILE A 35 12.08 5.58 0.99
C ILE A 35 12.75 4.61 1.96
N ILE A 36 12.06 4.28 3.05
CA ILE A 36 12.58 3.41 4.10
C ILE A 36 11.94 2.02 4.09
N GLY A 37 10.90 1.84 3.31
CA GLY A 37 10.25 0.54 3.17
C GLY A 37 9.68 0.39 1.77
N ARG A 38 9.87 -0.80 1.18
CA ARG A 38 9.32 -1.17 -0.12
C ARG A 38 8.67 -2.53 0.01
N GLY A 39 7.51 -2.70 -0.62
CA GLY A 39 6.83 -3.98 -0.61
C GLY A 39 6.04 -4.19 -1.89
N ARG A 40 5.88 -5.45 -2.26
CA ARG A 40 4.99 -5.87 -3.33
C ARG A 40 4.22 -7.08 -2.87
N ASN A 41 3.09 -7.34 -3.49
CA ASN A 41 2.29 -8.52 -3.13
C ASN A 41 3.09 -9.78 -3.43
N ARG A 42 3.19 -10.67 -2.45
CA ARG A 42 3.91 -11.94 -2.54
C ARG A 42 3.10 -13.08 -1.92
N ARG A 43 1.78 -12.92 -1.89
CA ARG A 43 0.89 -13.89 -1.23
C ARG A 43 1.04 -15.29 -1.79
N GLU A 44 1.10 -15.43 -3.12
CA GLU A 44 1.23 -16.73 -3.77
C GLU A 44 2.64 -17.30 -3.62
N GLU A 45 3.65 -16.45 -3.79
CA GLU A 45 5.05 -16.87 -3.64
C GLU A 45 5.33 -17.44 -2.26
N LEU A 46 4.90 -16.74 -1.21
CA LEU A 46 5.21 -17.12 0.18
C LEU A 46 4.12 -17.96 0.83
N GLN A 47 2.96 -18.13 0.17
CA GLN A 47 1.79 -18.81 0.74
C GLN A 47 1.43 -18.25 2.12
N ARG A 48 1.36 -16.91 2.20
CA ARG A 48 1.06 -16.20 3.43
C ARG A 48 -0.07 -15.20 3.21
N THR A 49 -1.09 -15.30 4.05
CA THR A 49 -2.19 -14.32 4.07
C THR A 49 -1.69 -12.89 4.24
N SER A 50 -0.64 -12.70 5.05
CA SER A 50 -0.12 -11.38 5.42
C SER A 50 0.84 -10.76 4.41
N SER A 51 1.20 -11.43 3.33
CA SER A 51 2.21 -10.94 2.39
C SER A 51 1.62 -10.02 1.33
N HIS A 52 0.87 -9.01 1.76
CA HIS A 52 0.44 -7.89 0.95
C HIS A 52 1.57 -6.85 0.87
N ALA A 53 1.55 -6.02 -0.17
CA ALA A 53 2.58 -4.99 -0.39
C ALA A 53 2.77 -4.10 0.84
N GLU A 54 1.68 -3.66 1.45
CA GLU A 54 1.72 -2.78 2.62
C GLU A 54 2.39 -3.46 3.81
N MET A 55 2.05 -4.72 4.05
CA MET A 55 2.62 -5.47 5.17
C MET A 55 4.13 -5.67 5.00
N GLU A 56 4.57 -5.96 3.76
CA GLU A 56 5.98 -6.11 3.45
C GLU A 56 6.73 -4.79 3.66
N ALA A 57 6.15 -3.68 3.18
CA ALA A 57 6.75 -2.35 3.32
C ALA A 57 6.83 -1.93 4.79
N ILE A 58 5.77 -2.18 5.56
CA ILE A 58 5.75 -1.87 7.00
C ILE A 58 6.83 -2.66 7.73
N ALA A 59 6.96 -3.96 7.45
CA ALA A 59 7.96 -4.79 8.10
C ALA A 59 9.38 -4.27 7.81
N GLN A 60 9.65 -3.88 6.57
CA GLN A 60 10.95 -3.34 6.19
C GLN A 60 11.22 -1.99 6.88
N ALA A 61 10.22 -1.11 6.94
CA ALA A 61 10.36 0.17 7.62
C ALA A 61 10.57 0.00 9.13
N ASN A 62 9.84 -0.93 9.76
CA ASN A 62 10.03 -1.26 11.17
C ASN A 62 11.46 -1.68 11.45
N GLU A 63 11.99 -2.55 10.60
CA GLU A 63 13.35 -3.05 10.73
C GLU A 63 14.37 -1.94 10.54
N ARG A 64 14.18 -1.10 9.53
CA ARG A 64 15.06 0.02 9.21
C ARG A 64 15.14 1.01 10.36
N LEU A 65 14.00 1.35 10.97
CA LEU A 65 13.93 2.32 12.08
C LEU A 65 14.10 1.67 13.45
N ARG A 66 14.12 0.35 13.50
CA ARG A 66 14.14 -0.41 14.76
C ARG A 66 13.02 0.05 15.69
N SER A 67 11.82 0.19 15.12
CA SER A 67 10.67 0.71 15.84
C SER A 67 9.39 0.16 15.22
N TRP A 68 8.43 -0.23 16.06
CA TRP A 68 7.10 -0.57 15.56
C TRP A 68 6.32 0.69 15.18
N ARG A 69 6.68 1.84 15.77
CA ARG A 69 6.06 3.12 15.44
C ARG A 69 6.71 3.72 14.21
N LEU A 70 5.88 4.09 13.25
CA LEU A 70 6.34 4.72 12.02
C LEU A 70 5.91 6.19 12.01
N ASP A 71 6.22 6.89 13.11
CA ASP A 71 5.94 8.31 13.26
C ASP A 71 6.61 9.11 12.15
N GLY A 72 5.90 10.10 11.65
CA GLY A 72 6.44 10.97 10.59
C GLY A 72 6.55 10.33 9.22
N CYS A 73 6.08 9.09 9.06
CA CYS A 73 6.16 8.39 7.78
C CYS A 73 4.92 8.66 6.91
N THR A 74 5.08 8.49 5.61
CA THR A 74 4.00 8.56 4.64
C THR A 74 4.01 7.27 3.84
N LEU A 75 2.84 6.67 3.68
CA LEU A 75 2.69 5.41 2.92
C LEU A 75 2.03 5.71 1.57
N TYR A 76 2.61 5.16 0.50
CA TYR A 76 2.05 5.21 -0.84
C TYR A 76 1.79 3.79 -1.31
N VAL A 77 0.57 3.51 -1.75
CA VAL A 77 0.19 2.17 -2.21
C VAL A 77 -0.67 2.29 -3.48
N THR A 78 -0.45 1.39 -4.43
CA THR A 78 -1.12 1.49 -5.74
C THR A 78 -2.60 1.14 -5.68
N LEU A 79 -3.00 0.32 -4.71
CA LEU A 79 -4.39 -0.08 -4.52
C LEU A 79 -4.82 0.26 -3.10
N GLU A 80 -6.05 0.71 -2.93
CA GLU A 80 -6.64 1.02 -1.62
C GLU A 80 -6.39 -0.14 -0.63
N PRO A 81 -5.92 0.14 0.59
CA PRO A 81 -5.66 -0.91 1.58
C PRO A 81 -6.90 -1.72 1.97
N CYS A 82 -6.73 -3.02 2.12
CA CYS A 82 -7.75 -3.92 2.67
C CYS A 82 -7.83 -3.76 4.20
N PRO A 83 -8.81 -4.42 4.87
CA PRO A 83 -8.93 -4.27 6.33
C PRO A 83 -7.68 -4.65 7.12
N MET A 84 -6.99 -5.71 6.71
CA MET A 84 -5.75 -6.14 7.38
C MET A 84 -4.69 -5.04 7.31
N CYS A 85 -4.47 -4.50 6.12
CA CYS A 85 -3.44 -3.48 5.90
C CYS A 85 -3.81 -2.14 6.52
N ALA A 86 -5.08 -1.75 6.43
CA ALA A 86 -5.56 -0.52 7.08
C ALA A 86 -5.38 -0.62 8.60
N GLY A 87 -5.67 -1.78 9.19
CA GLY A 87 -5.43 -2.03 10.61
C GLY A 87 -3.96 -1.93 10.97
N ALA A 88 -3.08 -2.49 10.13
CA ALA A 88 -1.64 -2.43 10.35
C ALA A 88 -1.13 -0.98 10.29
N ILE A 89 -1.65 -0.17 9.37
CA ILE A 89 -1.31 1.25 9.25
C ILE A 89 -1.66 2.00 10.53
N ILE A 90 -2.87 1.76 11.07
CA ILE A 90 -3.29 2.36 12.34
C ILE A 90 -2.36 1.91 13.48
N ASN A 91 -2.09 0.62 13.56
CA ASN A 91 -1.24 0.06 14.61
C ASN A 91 0.18 0.61 14.55
N ALA A 92 0.71 0.82 13.35
CA ALA A 92 2.05 1.36 13.15
C ALA A 92 2.13 2.87 13.36
N ARG A 93 0.99 3.56 13.49
CA ARG A 93 0.92 5.01 13.66
C ARG A 93 1.47 5.78 12.46
N ILE A 94 1.15 5.31 11.25
CA ILE A 94 1.53 6.02 10.01
C ILE A 94 0.54 7.18 9.82
N PRO A 95 1.02 8.44 9.87
CA PRO A 95 0.10 9.57 9.87
C PRO A 95 -0.51 9.95 8.52
N ARG A 96 0.08 9.54 7.39
CA ARG A 96 -0.40 9.92 6.07
C ARG A 96 -0.38 8.74 5.12
N VAL A 97 -1.49 8.55 4.40
CA VAL A 97 -1.65 7.46 3.43
C VAL A 97 -2.15 8.05 2.11
N TYR A 98 -1.46 7.71 1.03
CA TYR A 98 -1.85 8.04 -0.34
C TYR A 98 -2.04 6.73 -1.09
N TYR A 99 -3.21 6.56 -1.74
CA TYR A 99 -3.41 5.39 -2.57
C TYR A 99 -3.78 5.79 -4.00
N GLY A 100 -3.59 4.86 -4.94
CA GLY A 100 -3.91 5.09 -6.35
C GLY A 100 -5.34 4.73 -6.69
N ALA A 101 -5.60 3.45 -6.88
CA ALA A 101 -6.92 2.95 -7.29
C ALA A 101 -7.77 2.54 -6.10
N ARG A 102 -9.08 2.82 -6.18
CA ARG A 102 -10.05 2.35 -5.19
C ARG A 102 -10.32 0.87 -5.36
N ASP A 103 -10.58 0.17 -4.28
CA ASP A 103 -10.94 -1.24 -4.29
C ASP A 103 -12.38 -1.38 -3.76
N GLU A 104 -13.32 -1.59 -4.67
CA GLU A 104 -14.75 -1.69 -4.32
C GLU A 104 -15.08 -3.02 -3.63
N ALA A 105 -14.22 -4.03 -3.77
CA ALA A 105 -14.45 -5.36 -3.23
C ALA A 105 -13.89 -5.56 -1.82
N MET A 106 -12.70 -5.02 -1.56
CA MET A 106 -11.97 -5.28 -0.31
C MET A 106 -11.43 -4.01 0.36
N GLY A 107 -11.71 -2.84 -0.20
CA GLY A 107 -11.12 -1.60 0.30
C GLY A 107 -11.65 -1.19 1.68
N ALA A 108 -10.76 -0.83 2.57
CA ALA A 108 -11.08 -0.39 3.92
C ALA A 108 -10.82 1.10 4.16
N CYS A 109 -10.62 1.85 3.07
CA CYS A 109 -10.36 3.29 3.09
C CYS A 109 -11.38 4.04 2.23
N GLY A 110 -12.59 3.53 2.15
CA GLY A 110 -13.71 4.14 1.42
C GLY A 110 -14.40 3.23 0.42
N GLY A 111 -13.74 2.15 -0.02
CA GLY A 111 -14.32 1.23 -1.01
C GLY A 111 -15.50 0.46 -0.44
N VAL A 112 -15.28 -0.36 0.56
CA VAL A 112 -16.33 -1.11 1.27
C VAL A 112 -16.68 -0.40 2.57
N LEU A 113 -15.67 -0.02 3.34
CA LEU A 113 -15.84 0.74 4.57
C LEU A 113 -14.63 1.67 4.71
N ASN A 114 -14.65 2.53 5.73
CA ASN A 114 -13.50 3.41 5.99
C ASN A 114 -13.04 3.24 7.43
N LEU A 115 -12.02 2.41 7.63
CA LEU A 115 -11.50 2.10 8.94
C LEU A 115 -10.87 3.32 9.62
N PHE A 116 -10.36 4.26 8.81
CA PHE A 116 -9.74 5.49 9.33
C PHE A 116 -10.76 6.48 9.88
N MET A 117 -12.06 6.26 9.62
CA MET A 117 -13.13 7.11 10.15
C MET A 117 -13.73 6.55 11.43
N GLU A 118 -13.29 5.37 11.88
CA GLU A 118 -13.76 4.77 13.11
C GLU A 118 -13.11 5.42 14.34
N ARG A 119 -13.65 5.14 15.52
CA ARG A 119 -13.24 5.81 16.76
C ARG A 119 -11.99 5.18 17.39
N PHE A 120 -10.99 4.93 16.56
CA PHE A 120 -9.68 4.52 17.08
C PHE A 120 -8.92 5.76 17.57
N PRO A 121 -8.01 5.60 18.54
CA PRO A 121 -7.28 6.74 19.10
C PRO A 121 -6.30 7.40 18.13
N PHE A 122 -6.00 6.75 17.00
CA PHE A 122 -5.13 7.27 15.97
C PHE A 122 -5.84 7.24 14.62
N ARG A 123 -5.77 8.34 13.89
CA ARG A 123 -6.45 8.47 12.60
C ARG A 123 -5.48 9.00 11.53
N PRO A 124 -5.07 8.15 10.57
CA PRO A 124 -4.26 8.64 9.45
C PRO A 124 -5.03 9.60 8.56
N ALA A 125 -4.33 10.57 7.99
CA ALA A 125 -4.86 11.38 6.90
C ALA A 125 -4.81 10.54 5.62
N LEU A 126 -5.81 10.66 4.76
CA LEU A 126 -6.01 9.79 3.62
C LEU A 126 -6.28 10.61 2.36
N VAL A 127 -5.54 10.31 1.29
CA VAL A 127 -5.78 10.90 -0.03
C VAL A 127 -5.73 9.77 -1.06
N GLY A 128 -6.79 9.63 -1.85
CA GLY A 128 -6.86 8.64 -2.91
C GLY A 128 -6.72 9.27 -4.29
N GLY A 129 -6.52 8.43 -5.29
CA GLY A 129 -6.50 8.86 -6.68
C GLY A 129 -5.15 9.33 -7.22
N ILE A 130 -4.06 9.08 -6.51
CA ILE A 130 -2.73 9.45 -6.98
C ILE A 130 -2.32 8.49 -8.11
N LEU A 131 -2.19 9.01 -9.33
CA LEU A 131 -1.94 8.20 -10.54
C LEU A 131 -2.97 7.08 -10.68
N LYS A 132 -4.24 7.43 -10.42
CA LYS A 132 -5.34 6.46 -10.38
C LYS A 132 -5.42 5.62 -11.66
N ASP A 133 -5.31 6.25 -12.82
CA ASP A 133 -5.48 5.56 -14.10
C ASP A 133 -4.36 4.54 -14.35
N GLU A 134 -3.12 4.90 -14.04
CA GLU A 134 -1.98 3.98 -14.18
C GLU A 134 -2.10 2.81 -13.20
N CYS A 135 -2.54 3.09 -11.95
CA CYS A 135 -2.73 2.05 -10.95
C CYS A 135 -3.85 1.08 -11.35
N ARG A 136 -4.94 1.60 -11.92
CA ARG A 136 -6.03 0.76 -12.42
C ARG A 136 -5.58 -0.06 -13.63
N ALA A 137 -4.79 0.54 -14.52
CA ALA A 137 -4.33 -0.11 -15.74
C ALA A 137 -3.47 -1.35 -15.44
N VAL A 138 -2.56 -1.25 -14.47
CA VAL A 138 -1.70 -2.39 -14.14
C VAL A 138 -2.50 -3.58 -13.62
N LEU A 139 -3.57 -3.32 -12.86
CA LEU A 139 -4.49 -4.36 -12.38
C LEU A 139 -5.30 -4.96 -13.55
N ALA A 140 -5.89 -4.10 -14.38
CA ALA A 140 -6.68 -4.53 -15.52
C ALA A 140 -5.87 -5.39 -16.49
N ASP A 141 -4.63 -4.99 -16.76
CA ASP A 141 -3.73 -5.72 -17.65
C ASP A 141 -3.42 -7.12 -17.10
N PHE A 142 -3.15 -7.20 -15.79
CA PHE A 142 -2.88 -8.48 -15.13
C PHE A 142 -4.07 -9.43 -15.23
N PHE A 143 -5.26 -8.96 -14.86
CA PHE A 143 -6.45 -9.81 -14.88
C PHE A 143 -6.85 -10.22 -16.31
N ARG A 144 -6.56 -9.38 -17.30
CA ARG A 144 -6.80 -9.71 -18.69
C ARG A 144 -5.92 -10.87 -19.16
N THR A 145 -4.67 -10.95 -18.69
CA THR A 145 -3.73 -12.01 -19.09
C THR A 145 -4.08 -13.36 -18.48
N LEU A 146 -4.91 -13.39 -17.42
CA LEU A 146 -5.31 -14.64 -16.76
C LEU A 146 -6.45 -15.36 -17.48
N ARG A 147 -7.04 -14.74 -18.50
CA ARG A 147 -8.19 -15.32 -19.23
C ARG A 147 -7.78 -16.13 -20.44
#